data_bcdb5baf6b937cb0e28e81b02ab82e7a
#
_entry.id   bcdb5baf6b937cb0e28e81b02ab82e7a
#
_cell.length_a   1.000
_cell.length_b   1.000
_cell.length_c   1.000
_cell.angle_alpha   90.00
_cell.angle_beta   90.00
_cell.angle_gamma   90.00
#
_symmetry.space_group_name_H-M   'P 1'
#
loop_
_entity.id
_entity.type
_entity.pdbx_description
1 polymer ?
#
loop_
_entity_poly.entity_id
_entity_poly.type
_entity_poly.pdbx_seq_one_letter_code
_entity_poly.pdbx_strand_id
1 'polypeptide(L)'
;MGLRVSHKLWAGAAILAVVVAGALPGLALDGVTFTVAGGDKALARDLRAASGLVGAGKDKAALELFADARAEYGKLLSALYAAGHYGPVIHVLIDGREADSIAPLDAPSTIGKVEVTVDPGPAFVLSTPQIAPLAAGQSLPSGFAAGKGAGAGVVMAAVQAGIDGWRGQGHAKAAVAEQSLTADHASATLSVAVRLNPGPVLRFGDLSINGATHIRPNRVRKIAGLPTGDRFDPTEEARAAQRLRRSGVFSSVTLSEDDSITPPDLLGITADVVEALPRRYTLGAEVATNEGLRLNGSWLHRNLLGGGERFEVTGAVSNIVAADSGTDYTLGTTLDRPATPDADSTLNLSATLGHKDDADYTADTLALGLGLTHYFSDTLTAHAAVAYDVSNGQDSAGDFTYRSLQLPLGAVWDRRDSKTEATRGYYLDLGAKPFFGFGATENGARLTVDARAYKALGANGGAVLAGRVQGGAILGASALGTPRTDLFYSGGGGTVRGQAYQSLGISVLDGAAWVDTGGTAFVAASVEARVKVSANIGVVGFVDAGAVGQGTVTGANSDWQAGAGLGLRYGTAVGPIRLDLALPVRGALDGGVQIYVGLGQAF
;
A
#
# COMPACT_ATOMS: atom_id res chain seq x y z
N MET A 1 -36.63 22.28 57.35
CA MET A 1 -37.74 21.51 56.77
C MET A 1 -37.13 20.75 55.58
N GLY A 2 -36.59 19.65 55.67
CA GLY A 2 -36.94 18.39 56.29
C GLY A 2 -37.79 17.55 55.36
N LEU A 3 -37.14 16.66 54.58
CA LEU A 3 -37.60 15.29 54.50
C LEU A 3 -36.65 14.44 53.60
N ARG A 4 -36.01 13.49 54.24
CA ARG A 4 -35.44 12.29 53.69
C ARG A 4 -36.55 11.39 53.14
N VAL A 5 -36.35 10.64 52.07
CA VAL A 5 -36.82 9.26 51.94
C VAL A 5 -35.81 8.42 51.15
N SER A 6 -35.32 7.42 51.85
CA SER A 6 -34.61 6.24 51.32
C SER A 6 -35.66 5.20 50.86
N HIS A 7 -35.27 4.28 49.94
CA HIS A 7 -35.35 2.80 50.02
C HIS A 7 -35.36 2.20 48.62
N LYS A 8 -34.31 1.39 48.33
CA LYS A 8 -34.34 -0.08 48.22
C LYS A 8 -35.51 -0.70 47.42
N LEU A 9 -35.15 -1.37 46.33
CA LEU A 9 -35.73 -2.64 45.82
C LEU A 9 -34.67 -3.23 44.90
N TRP A 10 -34.16 -4.23 45.22
CA TRP A 10 -34.04 -5.68 45.27
C TRP A 10 -34.93 -6.40 44.25
N ALA A 11 -34.26 -7.43 43.62
CA ALA A 11 -34.77 -8.63 42.92
C ALA A 11 -35.03 -8.43 41.44
N GLY A 12 -34.46 -9.27 40.57
CA GLY A 12 -34.43 -10.67 40.49
C GLY A 12 -33.46 -11.15 39.43
N ALA A 13 -32.43 -11.82 39.84
CA ALA A 13 -31.62 -12.65 38.97
C ALA A 13 -32.39 -13.96 38.72
N ALA A 14 -32.96 -14.09 37.52
CA ALA A 14 -33.41 -15.38 37.02
C ALA A 14 -32.20 -16.16 36.53
N ILE A 15 -31.74 -17.09 37.34
CA ILE A 15 -30.75 -18.10 36.94
C ILE A 15 -31.46 -19.07 35.96
N LEU A 16 -31.16 -18.90 34.67
CA LEU A 16 -31.49 -19.91 33.68
C LEU A 16 -30.39 -20.97 33.75
N ALA A 17 -30.65 -22.05 34.51
CA ALA A 17 -29.82 -23.25 34.49
C ALA A 17 -29.99 -23.94 33.13
N VAL A 18 -29.09 -23.65 32.20
CA VAL A 18 -28.90 -24.48 31.00
C VAL A 18 -28.21 -25.74 31.46
N VAL A 19 -28.96 -26.85 31.45
CA VAL A 19 -28.42 -28.19 31.58
C VAL A 19 -27.47 -28.41 30.38
N VAL A 20 -26.20 -28.20 30.59
CA VAL A 20 -25.16 -28.67 29.67
C VAL A 20 -25.15 -30.20 29.82
N ALA A 21 -25.85 -30.90 28.93
CA ALA A 21 -25.62 -32.31 28.72
C ALA A 21 -24.14 -32.46 28.38
N GLY A 22 -23.40 -33.11 29.27
CA GLY A 22 -21.99 -33.37 29.09
C GLY A 22 -21.77 -34.13 27.78
N ALA A 23 -21.26 -33.45 26.77
CA ALA A 23 -20.59 -34.10 25.67
C ALA A 23 -19.35 -34.78 26.28
N LEU A 24 -19.33 -36.10 26.21
CA LEU A 24 -18.12 -36.88 26.49
C LEU A 24 -16.98 -36.26 25.64
N PRO A 25 -15.76 -36.14 26.20
CA PRO A 25 -14.64 -35.66 25.43
C PRO A 25 -14.48 -36.59 24.23
N GLY A 26 -14.82 -36.12 23.04
CA GLY A 26 -14.48 -36.81 21.80
C GLY A 26 -12.98 -37.04 21.79
N LEU A 27 -12.55 -38.23 21.43
CA LEU A 27 -11.13 -38.57 21.30
C LEU A 27 -10.49 -37.48 20.45
N ALA A 28 -9.54 -36.74 21.04
CA ALA A 28 -8.81 -35.70 20.36
C ALA A 28 -7.99 -36.35 19.23
N LEU A 29 -7.92 -35.70 18.07
CA LEU A 29 -7.08 -36.12 16.95
C LEU A 29 -5.64 -36.35 17.46
N ASP A 30 -5.14 -37.58 17.38
CA ASP A 30 -3.78 -37.92 17.80
C ASP A 30 -2.72 -37.29 16.91
N GLY A 31 -3.09 -36.98 15.66
CA GLY A 31 -2.27 -36.25 14.71
C GLY A 31 -2.55 -36.58 13.25
N VAL A 32 -2.02 -35.73 12.38
CA VAL A 32 -2.00 -35.96 10.92
C VAL A 32 -0.58 -36.40 10.54
N THR A 33 -0.46 -37.59 9.99
CA THR A 33 0.80 -38.09 9.42
C THR A 33 0.80 -37.81 7.92
N PHE A 34 1.83 -37.13 7.41
CA PHE A 34 1.96 -36.78 5.99
C PHE A 34 3.28 -37.31 5.44
N THR A 35 3.22 -38.28 4.53
CA THR A 35 4.37 -38.96 3.95
C THR A 35 4.37 -38.80 2.42
N VAL A 36 5.53 -38.47 1.85
CA VAL A 36 5.76 -38.40 0.40
C VAL A 36 6.87 -39.37 0.04
N ALA A 37 6.58 -40.26 -0.88
CA ALA A 37 7.58 -41.20 -1.39
C ALA A 37 8.60 -40.49 -2.30
N GLY A 38 9.78 -41.08 -2.51
CA GLY A 38 10.76 -40.62 -3.49
C GLY A 38 11.77 -39.57 -3.03
N GLY A 39 11.69 -39.08 -1.80
CA GLY A 39 12.77 -38.30 -1.15
C GLY A 39 12.99 -36.86 -1.64
N ASP A 40 12.18 -36.30 -2.57
CA ASP A 40 12.24 -34.89 -2.96
C ASP A 40 11.67 -34.00 -1.85
N LYS A 41 12.59 -33.32 -1.17
CA LYS A 41 12.26 -32.42 -0.04
C LYS A 41 11.50 -31.17 -0.47
N ALA A 42 11.73 -30.66 -1.69
CA ALA A 42 11.07 -29.48 -2.21
C ALA A 42 9.60 -29.81 -2.54
N LEU A 43 9.37 -30.89 -3.28
CA LEU A 43 8.03 -31.38 -3.59
C LEU A 43 7.26 -31.71 -2.30
N ALA A 44 7.89 -32.41 -1.35
CA ALA A 44 7.25 -32.76 -0.07
C ALA A 44 6.84 -31.51 0.74
N ARG A 45 7.67 -30.46 0.73
CA ARG A 45 7.34 -29.18 1.35
C ARG A 45 6.15 -28.53 0.66
N ASP A 46 6.15 -28.49 -0.67
CA ASP A 46 5.11 -27.81 -1.45
C ASP A 46 3.76 -28.55 -1.36
N LEU A 47 3.77 -29.90 -1.34
CA LEU A 47 2.60 -30.70 -1.08
C LEU A 47 2.05 -30.51 0.35
N ARG A 48 2.92 -30.42 1.34
CA ARG A 48 2.48 -30.10 2.71
C ARG A 48 1.86 -28.71 2.82
N ALA A 49 2.39 -27.73 2.07
CA ALA A 49 1.83 -26.37 2.03
C ALA A 49 0.46 -26.33 1.32
N ALA A 50 0.22 -27.21 0.34
CA ALA A 50 -1.05 -27.34 -0.37
C ALA A 50 -2.11 -28.12 0.41
N SER A 51 -1.68 -28.93 1.40
CA SER A 51 -2.54 -29.79 2.23
C SER A 51 -3.45 -28.95 3.13
N GLY A 52 -4.73 -29.30 3.15
CA GLY A 52 -5.70 -28.74 4.10
C GLY A 52 -5.69 -29.45 5.48
N LEU A 53 -4.98 -30.58 5.58
CA LEU A 53 -4.91 -31.38 6.79
C LEU A 53 -3.67 -31.10 7.61
N VAL A 54 -2.55 -30.71 6.99
CA VAL A 54 -1.31 -30.37 7.68
C VAL A 54 -1.53 -29.11 8.52
N GLY A 55 -1.36 -29.25 9.83
CA GLY A 55 -1.60 -28.15 10.79
C GLY A 55 -3.07 -27.99 11.21
N ALA A 56 -3.96 -28.92 10.84
CA ALA A 56 -5.29 -28.97 11.41
C ALA A 56 -5.22 -29.09 12.93
N GLY A 57 -5.88 -28.17 13.64
CA GLY A 57 -5.90 -28.13 15.09
C GLY A 57 -6.61 -29.36 15.68
N LYS A 58 -6.18 -29.78 16.89
CA LYS A 58 -6.81 -30.88 17.63
C LYS A 58 -8.28 -30.64 17.98
N ASP A 59 -8.71 -29.39 17.88
CA ASP A 59 -10.07 -28.93 18.22
C ASP A 59 -11.03 -28.96 17.01
N LYS A 60 -10.57 -29.41 15.84
CA LYS A 60 -11.40 -29.45 14.63
C LYS A 60 -12.48 -30.51 14.72
N ALA A 61 -13.73 -30.18 14.38
CA ALA A 61 -14.85 -31.12 14.43
C ALA A 61 -14.62 -32.31 13.46
N ALA A 62 -14.99 -33.52 13.88
CA ALA A 62 -14.78 -34.75 13.08
C ALA A 62 -15.39 -34.65 11.68
N LEU A 63 -16.55 -34.03 11.55
CA LEU A 63 -17.23 -33.84 10.26
C LEU A 63 -16.45 -32.89 9.33
N GLU A 64 -15.86 -31.82 9.85
CA GLU A 64 -15.01 -30.92 9.08
C GLU A 64 -13.71 -31.61 8.65
N LEU A 65 -13.09 -32.37 9.57
CA LEU A 65 -11.89 -33.11 9.27
C LEU A 65 -12.12 -34.20 8.22
N PHE A 66 -13.29 -34.85 8.26
CA PHE A 66 -13.75 -35.80 7.23
C PHE A 66 -13.92 -35.13 5.87
N ALA A 67 -14.57 -33.96 5.84
CA ALA A 67 -14.76 -33.19 4.61
C ALA A 67 -13.40 -32.74 4.02
N ASP A 68 -12.48 -32.29 4.86
CA ASP A 68 -11.13 -31.93 4.43
C ASP A 68 -10.35 -33.13 3.90
N ALA A 69 -10.45 -34.29 4.56
CA ALA A 69 -9.77 -35.51 4.13
C ALA A 69 -10.26 -35.96 2.73
N ARG A 70 -11.55 -35.83 2.46
CA ARG A 70 -12.10 -36.09 1.11
C ARG A 70 -11.68 -35.06 0.08
N ALA A 71 -11.56 -33.79 0.47
CA ALA A 71 -11.10 -32.72 -0.43
C ALA A 71 -9.58 -32.79 -0.68
N GLU A 72 -8.84 -33.50 0.16
CA GLU A 72 -7.38 -33.56 0.10
C GLU A 72 -6.86 -34.18 -1.20
N TYR A 73 -7.54 -35.21 -1.72
CA TYR A 73 -7.15 -35.83 -3.00
C TYR A 73 -7.07 -34.79 -4.13
N GLY A 74 -8.11 -33.96 -4.28
CA GLY A 74 -8.15 -32.91 -5.31
C GLY A 74 -7.08 -31.86 -5.13
N LYS A 75 -6.81 -31.43 -3.89
CA LYS A 75 -5.76 -30.46 -3.57
C LYS A 75 -4.37 -30.98 -3.92
N LEU A 76 -4.07 -32.20 -3.46
CA LEU A 76 -2.78 -32.84 -3.71
C LEU A 76 -2.59 -33.18 -5.19
N LEU A 77 -3.62 -33.68 -5.85
CA LEU A 77 -3.60 -33.95 -7.29
C LEU A 77 -3.30 -32.69 -8.10
N SER A 78 -3.96 -31.57 -7.76
CA SER A 78 -3.71 -30.28 -8.39
C SER A 78 -2.27 -29.79 -8.18
N ALA A 79 -1.74 -29.95 -6.97
CA ALA A 79 -0.36 -29.59 -6.66
C ALA A 79 0.66 -30.50 -7.39
N LEU A 80 0.38 -31.78 -7.51
CA LEU A 80 1.21 -32.74 -8.25
C LEU A 80 1.20 -32.43 -9.76
N TYR A 81 0.07 -32.12 -10.34
CA TYR A 81 -0.02 -31.68 -11.75
C TYR A 81 0.71 -30.35 -11.97
N ALA A 82 0.61 -29.43 -11.01
CA ALA A 82 1.40 -28.19 -11.06
C ALA A 82 2.91 -28.46 -11.06
N ALA A 83 3.35 -29.48 -10.34
CA ALA A 83 4.74 -29.94 -10.32
C ALA A 83 5.13 -30.86 -11.50
N GLY A 84 4.19 -31.25 -12.35
CA GLY A 84 4.44 -32.11 -13.53
C GLY A 84 4.37 -33.60 -13.27
N HIS A 85 3.70 -34.05 -12.22
CA HIS A 85 3.47 -35.47 -11.92
C HIS A 85 2.06 -35.85 -12.33
N TYR A 86 1.90 -36.66 -13.41
CA TYR A 86 0.61 -37.01 -14.01
C TYR A 86 0.12 -38.43 -13.71
N GLY A 87 0.84 -39.19 -12.90
CA GLY A 87 0.47 -40.53 -12.48
C GLY A 87 0.67 -40.75 -10.98
N PRO A 88 0.23 -39.82 -10.13
CA PRO A 88 0.41 -40.00 -8.69
C PRO A 88 -0.57 -41.01 -8.11
N VAL A 89 -0.16 -41.64 -7.00
CA VAL A 89 -1.05 -42.42 -6.12
C VAL A 89 -1.15 -41.68 -4.79
N ILE A 90 -2.40 -41.40 -4.38
CA ILE A 90 -2.68 -40.65 -3.15
C ILE A 90 -3.59 -41.51 -2.29
N HIS A 91 -3.18 -41.73 -1.04
CA HIS A 91 -4.00 -42.36 -0.01
C HIS A 91 -4.25 -41.40 1.13
N VAL A 92 -5.49 -41.25 1.53
CA VAL A 92 -5.92 -40.49 2.70
C VAL A 92 -6.72 -41.40 3.60
N LEU A 93 -6.12 -41.91 4.65
CA LEU A 93 -6.76 -42.87 5.55
C LEU A 93 -7.25 -42.16 6.81
N ILE A 94 -8.50 -42.41 7.17
CA ILE A 94 -9.13 -42.01 8.42
C ILE A 94 -9.26 -43.29 9.26
N ASP A 95 -8.53 -43.39 10.35
CA ASP A 95 -8.48 -44.55 11.24
C ASP A 95 -8.29 -45.87 10.46
N GLY A 96 -7.40 -45.83 9.45
CA GLY A 96 -7.07 -46.97 8.59
C GLY A 96 -8.03 -47.25 7.42
N ARG A 97 -9.11 -46.46 7.24
CA ARG A 97 -10.06 -46.58 6.11
C ARG A 97 -9.83 -45.46 5.11
N GLU A 98 -9.85 -45.77 3.83
CA GLU A 98 -9.74 -44.78 2.76
C GLU A 98 -10.89 -43.77 2.82
N ALA A 99 -10.56 -42.46 2.94
CA ALA A 99 -11.55 -41.40 3.15
C ALA A 99 -12.59 -41.31 2.01
N ASP A 100 -12.14 -41.57 0.77
CA ASP A 100 -13.06 -41.58 -0.40
C ASP A 100 -14.02 -42.76 -0.41
N SER A 101 -13.68 -43.89 0.25
CA SER A 101 -14.55 -45.07 0.38
C SER A 101 -15.64 -44.91 1.44
N ILE A 102 -15.57 -43.88 2.30
CA ILE A 102 -16.55 -43.61 3.35
C ILE A 102 -17.69 -42.79 2.76
N ALA A 103 -18.89 -43.31 2.78
CA ALA A 103 -20.04 -42.55 2.29
C ALA A 103 -20.30 -41.32 3.18
N PRO A 104 -20.74 -40.18 2.63
CA PRO A 104 -20.98 -38.96 3.41
C PRO A 104 -21.96 -39.14 4.58
N LEU A 105 -22.93 -40.05 4.47
CA LEU A 105 -23.87 -40.35 5.53
C LEU A 105 -23.27 -41.26 6.63
N ASP A 106 -22.16 -41.92 6.34
CA ASP A 106 -21.43 -42.77 7.28
C ASP A 106 -20.20 -42.08 7.87
N ALA A 107 -20.17 -40.72 7.80
CA ALA A 107 -19.09 -39.93 8.34
C ALA A 107 -18.86 -40.28 9.82
N PRO A 108 -17.59 -40.54 10.23
CA PRO A 108 -17.30 -40.92 11.61
C PRO A 108 -17.59 -39.77 12.57
N SER A 109 -18.18 -40.07 13.70
CA SER A 109 -18.46 -39.09 14.77
C SER A 109 -17.21 -38.66 15.53
N THR A 110 -16.13 -39.47 15.47
CA THR A 110 -14.82 -39.21 16.05
C THR A 110 -13.76 -39.67 15.07
N ILE A 111 -12.64 -38.96 14.99
CA ILE A 111 -11.48 -39.31 14.16
C ILE A 111 -10.24 -39.27 15.06
N GLY A 112 -9.59 -40.40 15.23
CA GLY A 112 -8.36 -40.52 16.02
C GLY A 112 -7.10 -40.19 15.22
N LYS A 113 -7.00 -40.68 14.00
CA LYS A 113 -5.80 -40.53 13.17
C LYS A 113 -6.13 -40.29 11.71
N VAL A 114 -5.38 -39.37 11.09
CA VAL A 114 -5.41 -39.19 9.62
C VAL A 114 -4.02 -39.44 9.05
N GLU A 115 -3.92 -40.30 8.06
CA GLU A 115 -2.67 -40.64 7.38
C GLU A 115 -2.77 -40.27 5.90
N VAL A 116 -1.90 -39.41 5.45
CA VAL A 116 -1.77 -39.02 4.04
C VAL A 116 -0.48 -39.60 3.50
N THR A 117 -0.59 -40.42 2.48
CA THR A 117 0.56 -41.00 1.77
C THR A 117 0.45 -40.63 0.29
N VAL A 118 1.52 -40.06 -0.24
CA VAL A 118 1.61 -39.62 -1.64
C VAL A 118 2.80 -40.31 -2.30
N ASP A 119 2.53 -41.08 -3.32
CA ASP A 119 3.52 -41.47 -4.31
C ASP A 119 3.36 -40.57 -5.54
N PRO A 120 4.29 -39.62 -5.80
CA PRO A 120 4.17 -38.68 -6.89
C PRO A 120 4.32 -39.35 -8.27
N GLY A 121 4.90 -40.55 -8.35
CA GLY A 121 5.33 -41.12 -9.62
C GLY A 121 6.44 -40.30 -10.29
N PRO A 122 6.80 -40.59 -11.56
CA PRO A 122 7.83 -39.86 -12.27
C PRO A 122 7.41 -38.41 -12.59
N ALA A 123 8.38 -37.50 -12.62
CA ALA A 123 8.20 -36.16 -13.15
C ALA A 123 8.21 -36.21 -14.68
N PHE A 124 7.20 -35.61 -15.30
CA PHE A 124 7.05 -35.58 -16.75
C PHE A 124 7.79 -34.40 -17.37
N VAL A 125 8.27 -34.59 -18.60
CA VAL A 125 8.85 -33.54 -19.43
C VAL A 125 8.01 -33.32 -20.68
N LEU A 126 8.04 -32.10 -21.20
CA LEU A 126 7.35 -31.78 -22.46
C LEU A 126 8.04 -32.51 -23.64
N SER A 127 7.28 -33.25 -24.44
CA SER A 127 7.79 -33.92 -25.66
C SER A 127 7.59 -33.03 -26.91
N THR A 128 6.35 -32.64 -27.17
CA THR A 128 5.98 -31.83 -28.35
C THR A 128 5.11 -30.65 -27.92
N PRO A 129 5.72 -29.57 -27.34
CA PRO A 129 4.98 -28.38 -26.95
C PRO A 129 4.67 -27.50 -28.16
N GLN A 130 3.39 -27.45 -28.56
CA GLN A 130 2.91 -26.67 -29.71
C GLN A 130 1.73 -25.80 -29.34
N ILE A 131 1.84 -24.49 -29.63
CA ILE A 131 0.74 -23.53 -29.58
C ILE A 131 0.78 -22.72 -30.87
N ALA A 132 -0.31 -22.76 -31.65
CA ALA A 132 -0.40 -22.09 -32.94
C ALA A 132 -1.84 -21.68 -33.28
N PRO A 133 -2.04 -20.62 -34.12
CA PRO A 133 -1.03 -19.65 -34.52
C PRO A 133 -0.64 -18.68 -33.39
N LEU A 134 0.58 -18.19 -33.43
CA LEU A 134 1.04 -17.11 -32.53
C LEU A 134 0.99 -15.77 -33.24
N ALA A 135 0.77 -14.71 -32.50
CA ALA A 135 0.85 -13.35 -32.99
C ALA A 135 2.28 -12.98 -33.40
N ALA A 136 2.42 -12.06 -34.34
CA ALA A 136 3.75 -11.64 -34.85
C ALA A 136 4.58 -11.06 -33.70
N GLY A 137 5.82 -11.56 -33.57
CA GLY A 137 6.75 -11.14 -32.51
C GLY A 137 6.47 -11.74 -31.12
N GLN A 138 5.40 -12.55 -30.95
CA GLN A 138 5.11 -13.22 -29.68
C GLN A 138 6.05 -14.40 -29.45
N SER A 139 6.65 -14.44 -28.26
CA SER A 139 7.42 -15.57 -27.76
C SER A 139 6.71 -16.24 -26.59
N LEU A 140 6.80 -17.56 -26.52
CA LEU A 140 6.28 -18.32 -25.38
C LEU A 140 7.31 -18.33 -24.23
N PRO A 141 6.86 -18.56 -22.98
CA PRO A 141 7.77 -18.69 -21.84
C PRO A 141 8.84 -19.74 -22.08
N SER A 142 10.07 -19.48 -21.69
CA SER A 142 11.22 -20.37 -21.90
C SER A 142 11.10 -21.75 -21.25
N GLY A 143 10.23 -21.88 -20.26
CA GLY A 143 9.88 -23.16 -19.65
C GLY A 143 9.01 -24.06 -20.55
N PHE A 144 8.33 -23.50 -21.54
CA PHE A 144 7.50 -24.24 -22.48
C PHE A 144 8.32 -24.67 -23.72
N ALA A 145 9.22 -25.62 -23.52
CA ALA A 145 10.08 -26.16 -24.56
C ALA A 145 10.28 -27.66 -24.38
N ALA A 146 10.59 -28.38 -25.46
CA ALA A 146 10.84 -29.82 -25.40
C ALA A 146 11.97 -30.14 -24.38
N GLY A 147 11.76 -31.20 -23.61
CA GLY A 147 12.66 -31.63 -22.54
C GLY A 147 12.61 -30.81 -21.25
N LYS A 148 11.77 -29.78 -21.17
CA LYS A 148 11.52 -29.02 -19.92
C LYS A 148 10.42 -29.68 -19.11
N GLY A 149 10.37 -29.38 -17.80
CA GLY A 149 9.34 -29.92 -16.91
C GLY A 149 7.93 -29.58 -17.37
N ALA A 150 7.06 -30.57 -17.36
CA ALA A 150 5.69 -30.48 -17.90
C ALA A 150 4.68 -30.01 -16.84
N GLY A 151 5.05 -29.11 -15.94
CA GLY A 151 4.12 -28.58 -14.94
C GLY A 151 2.89 -27.90 -15.59
N ALA A 152 1.69 -28.16 -15.05
CA ALA A 152 0.44 -27.59 -15.59
C ALA A 152 0.50 -26.05 -15.65
N GLY A 153 1.12 -25.40 -14.66
CA GLY A 153 1.32 -23.95 -14.66
C GLY A 153 2.15 -23.43 -15.86
N VAL A 154 3.14 -24.19 -16.31
CA VAL A 154 3.95 -23.83 -17.48
C VAL A 154 3.10 -23.87 -18.75
N VAL A 155 2.25 -24.91 -18.89
CA VAL A 155 1.34 -25.05 -20.05
C VAL A 155 0.31 -23.92 -20.04
N MET A 156 -0.34 -23.66 -18.92
CA MET A 156 -1.32 -22.57 -18.79
C MET A 156 -0.70 -21.19 -19.09
N ALA A 157 0.49 -20.93 -18.54
CA ALA A 157 1.20 -19.66 -18.80
C ALA A 157 1.55 -19.49 -20.30
N ALA A 158 1.92 -20.58 -20.98
CA ALA A 158 2.22 -20.55 -22.41
C ALA A 158 0.96 -20.30 -23.25
N VAL A 159 -0.16 -20.94 -22.91
CA VAL A 159 -1.46 -20.70 -23.58
C VAL A 159 -1.90 -19.25 -23.38
N GLN A 160 -1.83 -18.76 -22.15
CA GLN A 160 -2.19 -17.37 -21.83
C GLN A 160 -1.30 -16.37 -22.59
N ALA A 161 0.00 -16.61 -22.65
CA ALA A 161 0.91 -15.77 -23.42
C ALA A 161 0.56 -15.75 -24.93
N GLY A 162 0.14 -16.88 -25.49
CA GLY A 162 -0.34 -16.93 -26.87
C GLY A 162 -1.62 -16.12 -27.10
N ILE A 163 -2.58 -16.19 -26.19
CA ILE A 163 -3.81 -15.39 -26.21
C ILE A 163 -3.48 -13.91 -26.05
N ASP A 164 -2.66 -13.54 -25.06
CA ASP A 164 -2.28 -12.15 -24.77
C ASP A 164 -1.56 -11.50 -25.95
N GLY A 165 -0.74 -12.28 -26.68
CA GLY A 165 -0.09 -11.81 -27.90
C GLY A 165 -1.11 -11.38 -28.97
N TRP A 166 -2.16 -12.13 -29.17
CA TRP A 166 -3.23 -11.78 -30.11
C TRP A 166 -4.08 -10.61 -29.58
N ARG A 167 -4.41 -10.61 -28.29
CA ARG A 167 -5.15 -9.50 -27.67
C ARG A 167 -4.40 -8.18 -27.79
N GLY A 168 -3.07 -8.19 -27.59
CA GLY A 168 -2.23 -7.01 -27.79
C GLY A 168 -2.17 -6.53 -29.25
N GLN A 169 -2.60 -7.36 -30.20
CA GLN A 169 -2.76 -6.99 -31.62
C GLN A 169 -4.21 -6.66 -32.01
N GLY A 170 -5.08 -6.39 -31.03
CA GLY A 170 -6.46 -5.97 -31.24
C GLY A 170 -7.47 -7.11 -31.42
N HIS A 171 -7.06 -8.36 -31.27
CA HIS A 171 -7.95 -9.52 -31.33
C HIS A 171 -8.54 -9.82 -29.95
N ALA A 172 -9.47 -8.97 -29.48
CA ALA A 172 -10.00 -9.04 -28.13
C ALA A 172 -10.60 -10.41 -27.78
N LYS A 173 -11.24 -11.08 -28.75
CA LYS A 173 -11.89 -12.38 -28.57
C LYS A 173 -10.98 -13.59 -28.87
N ALA A 174 -9.66 -13.38 -28.83
CA ALA A 174 -8.70 -14.49 -28.98
C ALA A 174 -8.92 -15.54 -27.87
N ALA A 175 -9.03 -16.80 -28.25
CA ALA A 175 -9.33 -17.90 -27.36
C ALA A 175 -8.72 -19.23 -27.83
N VAL A 176 -8.70 -20.23 -26.96
CA VAL A 176 -8.37 -21.60 -27.36
C VAL A 176 -9.51 -22.17 -28.20
N ALA A 177 -9.20 -22.61 -29.41
CA ALA A 177 -10.14 -23.30 -30.28
C ALA A 177 -10.18 -24.81 -30.00
N GLU A 178 -9.00 -25.40 -29.85
CA GLU A 178 -8.83 -26.82 -29.55
C GLU A 178 -7.59 -27.02 -28.68
N GLN A 179 -7.64 -28.01 -27.80
CA GLN A 179 -6.49 -28.45 -27.03
C GLN A 179 -6.44 -29.97 -26.94
N SER A 180 -5.24 -30.51 -27.04
CA SER A 180 -4.94 -31.92 -26.82
C SER A 180 -3.71 -32.02 -25.92
N LEU A 181 -3.89 -32.71 -24.79
CA LEU A 181 -2.86 -32.97 -23.80
C LEU A 181 -2.76 -34.49 -23.62
N THR A 182 -1.64 -35.08 -24.01
CA THR A 182 -1.46 -36.55 -23.93
C THR A 182 -0.26 -36.86 -23.05
N ALA A 183 -0.52 -37.49 -21.92
CA ALA A 183 0.52 -38.00 -21.01
C ALA A 183 0.88 -39.45 -21.41
N ASP A 184 2.13 -39.65 -21.80
CA ASP A 184 2.71 -40.98 -21.99
C ASP A 184 3.43 -41.40 -20.70
N HIS A 185 2.80 -42.31 -19.96
CA HIS A 185 3.33 -42.78 -18.70
C HIS A 185 4.54 -43.72 -18.87
N ALA A 186 4.69 -44.36 -20.02
CA ALA A 186 5.82 -45.26 -20.29
C ALA A 186 7.13 -44.49 -20.45
N SER A 187 7.05 -43.33 -21.10
CA SER A 187 8.21 -42.44 -21.32
C SER A 187 8.25 -41.25 -20.36
N ALA A 188 7.28 -41.11 -19.46
CA ALA A 188 7.09 -39.95 -18.59
C ALA A 188 7.14 -38.60 -19.36
N THR A 189 6.41 -38.53 -20.46
CA THR A 189 6.35 -37.33 -21.31
C THR A 189 4.93 -36.80 -21.49
N LEU A 190 4.82 -35.49 -21.65
CA LEU A 190 3.57 -34.78 -21.96
C LEU A 190 3.68 -34.14 -23.34
N SER A 191 2.79 -34.56 -24.26
CA SER A 191 2.57 -33.87 -25.53
C SER A 191 1.47 -32.82 -25.35
N VAL A 192 1.72 -31.60 -25.82
CA VAL A 192 0.78 -30.48 -25.74
C VAL A 192 0.58 -29.91 -27.12
N ALA A 193 -0.65 -29.95 -27.63
CA ALA A 193 -1.05 -29.31 -28.88
C ALA A 193 -2.24 -28.39 -28.62
N VAL A 194 -2.06 -27.09 -28.79
CA VAL A 194 -3.10 -26.08 -28.60
C VAL A 194 -3.25 -25.26 -29.87
N ARG A 195 -4.49 -25.21 -30.38
CA ARG A 195 -4.87 -24.36 -31.50
C ARG A 195 -5.59 -23.13 -30.97
N LEU A 196 -5.06 -21.95 -31.27
CA LEU A 196 -5.69 -20.68 -30.94
C LEU A 196 -6.57 -20.20 -32.10
N ASN A 197 -7.70 -19.58 -31.76
CA ASN A 197 -8.51 -18.78 -32.67
C ASN A 197 -8.31 -17.31 -32.31
N PRO A 198 -7.67 -16.52 -33.16
CA PRO A 198 -7.48 -15.09 -32.92
C PRO A 198 -8.81 -14.30 -32.89
N GLY A 199 -9.80 -14.72 -33.66
CA GLY A 199 -10.99 -13.89 -33.90
C GLY A 199 -10.68 -12.65 -34.76
N PRO A 200 -11.64 -11.73 -34.95
CA PRO A 200 -11.45 -10.49 -35.70
C PRO A 200 -10.63 -9.46 -34.91
N VAL A 201 -10.02 -8.52 -35.64
CA VAL A 201 -9.50 -7.27 -35.02
C VAL A 201 -10.68 -6.40 -34.67
N LEU A 202 -10.72 -5.92 -33.41
CA LEU A 202 -11.82 -5.13 -32.89
C LEU A 202 -11.34 -3.74 -32.46
N ARG A 203 -12.29 -2.82 -32.34
CA ARG A 203 -12.11 -1.46 -31.82
C ARG A 203 -12.96 -1.27 -30.59
N PHE A 204 -12.56 -0.38 -29.70
CA PHE A 204 -13.39 -0.01 -28.56
C PHE A 204 -14.72 0.59 -29.00
N GLY A 205 -15.81 0.02 -28.53
CA GLY A 205 -17.15 0.55 -28.63
C GLY A 205 -17.48 1.48 -27.44
N ASP A 206 -18.77 1.63 -27.19
CA ASP A 206 -19.26 2.45 -26.08
C ASP A 206 -18.99 1.78 -24.72
N LEU A 207 -18.80 2.61 -23.68
CA LEU A 207 -18.75 2.17 -22.30
C LEU A 207 -20.15 2.18 -21.69
N SER A 208 -20.72 1.00 -21.47
CA SER A 208 -21.93 0.80 -20.67
C SER A 208 -21.60 0.82 -19.18
N ILE A 209 -22.50 1.33 -18.34
CA ILE A 209 -22.23 1.54 -16.92
C ILE A 209 -23.39 0.97 -16.11
N ASN A 210 -23.10 0.03 -15.22
CA ASN A 210 -24.01 -0.54 -14.26
C ASN A 210 -23.60 -0.17 -12.83
N GLY A 211 -24.57 0.08 -11.94
CA GLY A 211 -24.32 0.31 -10.51
C GLY A 211 -23.94 1.76 -10.13
N ALA A 212 -23.79 2.66 -11.08
CA ALA A 212 -23.61 4.09 -10.81
C ALA A 212 -24.98 4.76 -10.55
N THR A 213 -25.21 5.24 -9.33
CA THR A 213 -26.51 5.80 -8.90
C THR A 213 -26.43 7.30 -8.61
N HIS A 214 -25.33 7.79 -8.07
CA HIS A 214 -25.13 9.18 -7.66
C HIS A 214 -24.13 9.93 -8.53
N ILE A 215 -23.21 9.25 -9.18
CA ILE A 215 -22.29 9.86 -10.14
C ILE A 215 -22.92 9.86 -11.54
N ARG A 216 -22.81 10.99 -12.25
CA ARG A 216 -23.34 11.11 -13.61
C ARG A 216 -22.62 10.16 -14.59
N PRO A 217 -23.33 9.38 -15.42
CA PRO A 217 -22.72 8.42 -16.34
C PRO A 217 -21.67 9.03 -17.28
N ASN A 218 -21.90 10.24 -17.78
CA ASN A 218 -20.92 10.93 -18.64
C ASN A 218 -19.62 11.26 -17.90
N ARG A 219 -19.66 11.43 -16.57
CA ARG A 219 -18.44 11.61 -15.77
C ARG A 219 -17.69 10.31 -15.59
N VAL A 220 -18.43 9.21 -15.41
CA VAL A 220 -17.81 7.87 -15.34
C VAL A 220 -17.06 7.57 -16.64
N ARG A 221 -17.69 7.83 -17.82
CA ARG A 221 -17.04 7.66 -19.13
C ARG A 221 -15.78 8.54 -19.24
N LYS A 222 -15.88 9.81 -18.84
CA LYS A 222 -14.74 10.73 -18.88
C LYS A 222 -13.60 10.29 -17.94
N ILE A 223 -13.91 9.76 -16.75
CA ILE A 223 -12.92 9.25 -15.80
C ILE A 223 -12.27 7.97 -16.34
N ALA A 224 -13.06 7.06 -16.91
CA ALA A 224 -12.53 5.85 -17.54
C ALA A 224 -11.59 6.19 -18.70
N GLY A 225 -11.94 7.19 -19.52
CA GLY A 225 -11.11 7.64 -20.63
C GLY A 225 -10.83 6.55 -21.65
N LEU A 226 -11.82 5.66 -21.88
CA LEU A 226 -11.68 4.60 -22.88
C LEU A 226 -11.63 5.22 -24.27
N PRO A 227 -10.65 4.87 -25.13
CA PRO A 227 -10.47 5.48 -26.45
C PRO A 227 -11.44 4.86 -27.47
N THR A 228 -12.74 5.23 -27.40
CA THR A 228 -13.78 4.72 -28.32
C THR A 228 -13.41 4.95 -29.78
N GLY A 229 -13.51 3.90 -30.60
CA GLY A 229 -13.14 3.91 -32.02
C GLY A 229 -11.67 3.54 -32.29
N ASP A 230 -10.82 3.59 -31.31
CA ASP A 230 -9.44 3.11 -31.45
C ASP A 230 -9.37 1.58 -31.41
N ARG A 231 -8.30 1.03 -31.98
CA ARG A 231 -8.04 -0.41 -31.93
C ARG A 231 -8.00 -0.91 -30.49
N PHE A 232 -8.63 -2.05 -30.22
CA PHE A 232 -8.62 -2.68 -28.90
C PHE A 232 -7.19 -2.92 -28.41
N ASP A 233 -6.92 -2.51 -27.17
CA ASP A 233 -5.68 -2.79 -26.44
C ASP A 233 -6.05 -3.12 -24.97
N PRO A 234 -5.71 -4.31 -24.47
CA PRO A 234 -6.01 -4.70 -23.09
C PRO A 234 -5.33 -3.77 -22.06
N THR A 235 -4.25 -3.09 -22.46
CA THR A 235 -3.59 -2.12 -21.59
C THR A 235 -4.47 -0.88 -21.37
N GLU A 236 -5.16 -0.39 -22.39
CA GLU A 236 -6.09 0.74 -22.27
C GLU A 236 -7.33 0.38 -21.46
N GLU A 237 -7.85 -0.85 -21.60
CA GLU A 237 -8.93 -1.35 -20.76
C GLU A 237 -8.50 -1.41 -19.28
N ALA A 238 -7.32 -1.96 -18.99
CA ALA A 238 -6.77 -2.00 -17.64
C ALA A 238 -6.56 -0.59 -17.06
N ARG A 239 -6.08 0.38 -17.87
CA ARG A 239 -5.93 1.79 -17.50
C ARG A 239 -7.29 2.43 -17.18
N ALA A 240 -8.32 2.17 -17.99
CA ALA A 240 -9.67 2.69 -17.74
C ALA A 240 -10.21 2.19 -16.38
N ALA A 241 -10.06 0.89 -16.08
CA ALA A 241 -10.43 0.32 -14.79
C ALA A 241 -9.66 0.99 -13.63
N GLN A 242 -8.38 1.24 -13.83
CA GLN A 242 -7.54 1.86 -12.81
C GLN A 242 -7.89 3.34 -12.59
N ARG A 243 -8.17 4.12 -13.65
CA ARG A 243 -8.63 5.52 -13.54
C ARG A 243 -9.91 5.60 -12.71
N LEU A 244 -10.85 4.68 -12.95
CA LEU A 244 -12.08 4.58 -12.16
C LEU A 244 -11.80 4.26 -10.68
N ARG A 245 -10.93 3.29 -10.38
CA ARG A 245 -10.54 2.95 -8.99
C ARG A 245 -9.82 4.11 -8.33
N ARG A 246 -8.88 4.76 -9.01
CA ARG A 246 -8.10 5.91 -8.53
C ARG A 246 -8.98 7.12 -8.19
N SER A 247 -10.12 7.31 -8.86
CA SER A 247 -11.06 8.37 -8.55
C SER A 247 -11.53 8.34 -7.09
N GLY A 248 -11.51 7.15 -6.45
CA GLY A 248 -11.94 6.93 -5.08
C GLY A 248 -13.45 7.03 -4.87
N VAL A 249 -14.22 7.17 -5.94
CA VAL A 249 -15.70 7.20 -5.90
C VAL A 249 -16.27 5.80 -5.78
N PHE A 250 -15.55 4.79 -6.28
CA PHE A 250 -15.99 3.40 -6.31
C PHE A 250 -15.22 2.54 -5.31
N SER A 251 -15.94 1.62 -4.66
CA SER A 251 -15.37 0.56 -3.82
C SER A 251 -15.01 -0.69 -4.63
N SER A 252 -15.72 -0.93 -5.75
CA SER A 252 -15.43 -1.98 -6.69
C SER A 252 -15.59 -1.48 -8.12
N VAL A 253 -14.71 -1.95 -9.01
CA VAL A 253 -14.76 -1.66 -10.45
C VAL A 253 -14.32 -2.91 -11.18
N THR A 254 -15.20 -3.44 -12.03
CA THR A 254 -14.92 -4.53 -12.95
C THR A 254 -15.28 -4.05 -14.36
N LEU A 255 -14.36 -4.20 -15.31
CA LEU A 255 -14.64 -4.03 -16.72
C LEU A 255 -14.77 -5.40 -17.36
N SER A 256 -15.72 -5.57 -18.24
CA SER A 256 -15.93 -6.76 -19.03
C SER A 256 -16.25 -6.41 -20.47
N GLU A 257 -15.71 -7.20 -21.37
CA GLU A 257 -16.00 -7.09 -22.80
C GLU A 257 -17.36 -7.68 -23.12
N ASP A 258 -18.17 -6.99 -23.88
CA ASP A 258 -19.46 -7.49 -24.32
C ASP A 258 -19.31 -8.75 -25.20
N ASP A 259 -20.24 -9.69 -25.10
CA ASP A 259 -20.21 -10.89 -25.91
C ASP A 259 -20.49 -10.60 -27.40
N SER A 260 -21.29 -9.60 -27.69
CA SER A 260 -21.70 -9.21 -29.02
C SER A 260 -20.80 -8.10 -29.59
N ILE A 261 -20.52 -8.21 -30.89
CA ILE A 261 -19.78 -7.18 -31.64
C ILE A 261 -20.80 -6.32 -32.37
N THR A 262 -20.73 -5.01 -32.18
CA THR A 262 -21.53 -4.05 -32.96
C THR A 262 -20.85 -3.84 -34.32
N PRO A 263 -21.54 -4.11 -35.44
CA PRO A 263 -20.96 -3.96 -36.77
C PRO A 263 -20.39 -2.56 -37.02
N PRO A 264 -19.27 -2.44 -37.73
CA PRO A 264 -18.55 -3.58 -38.35
C PRO A 264 -17.57 -4.30 -37.39
N ASP A 265 -17.00 -3.63 -36.36
CA ASP A 265 -15.91 -4.14 -35.54
C ASP A 265 -15.84 -3.53 -34.12
N LEU A 266 -16.94 -2.93 -33.65
CA LEU A 266 -16.96 -2.28 -32.33
C LEU A 266 -17.29 -3.28 -31.22
N LEU A 267 -16.40 -3.35 -30.23
CA LEU A 267 -16.54 -4.12 -29.01
C LEU A 267 -17.00 -3.21 -27.87
N GLY A 268 -18.23 -3.37 -27.40
CA GLY A 268 -18.73 -2.68 -26.22
C GLY A 268 -17.97 -3.15 -24.96
N ILE A 269 -17.81 -2.26 -24.03
CA ILE A 269 -17.25 -2.55 -22.71
C ILE A 269 -18.28 -2.21 -21.66
N THR A 270 -18.51 -3.12 -20.73
CA THR A 270 -19.42 -2.90 -19.60
C THR A 270 -18.63 -2.69 -18.33
N ALA A 271 -18.90 -1.58 -17.65
CA ALA A 271 -18.34 -1.26 -16.33
C ALA A 271 -19.38 -1.58 -15.24
N ASP A 272 -19.15 -2.64 -14.50
CA ASP A 272 -19.88 -2.96 -13.28
C ASP A 272 -19.17 -2.29 -12.10
N VAL A 273 -19.83 -1.30 -11.50
CA VAL A 273 -19.24 -0.50 -10.42
C VAL A 273 -20.11 -0.54 -9.17
N VAL A 274 -19.46 -0.44 -8.02
CA VAL A 274 -20.12 -0.25 -6.73
C VAL A 274 -19.60 1.08 -6.15
N GLU A 275 -20.50 2.03 -5.94
CA GLU A 275 -20.11 3.30 -5.33
C GLU A 275 -19.63 3.09 -3.89
N ALA A 276 -18.54 3.77 -3.50
CA ALA A 276 -18.06 3.79 -2.13
C ALA A 276 -19.00 4.65 -1.27
N LEU A 277 -19.00 4.43 0.04
CA LEU A 277 -19.72 5.30 0.96
C LEU A 277 -19.30 6.76 0.72
N PRO A 278 -20.26 7.70 0.59
CA PRO A 278 -19.96 9.06 0.15
C PRO A 278 -19.07 9.83 1.14
N ARG A 279 -19.07 9.44 2.40
CA ARG A 279 -18.30 10.12 3.46
C ARG A 279 -17.30 9.18 4.10
N ARG A 280 -16.11 9.71 4.42
CA ARG A 280 -15.10 9.02 5.22
C ARG A 280 -14.58 9.97 6.29
N TYR A 281 -14.46 9.48 7.49
CA TYR A 281 -13.83 10.17 8.62
C TYR A 281 -12.52 9.44 8.94
N THR A 282 -11.47 10.20 9.21
CA THR A 282 -10.20 9.67 9.64
C THR A 282 -9.76 10.42 10.88
N LEU A 283 -9.25 9.73 11.87
CA LEU A 283 -8.68 10.30 13.08
C LEU A 283 -7.30 9.70 13.31
N GLY A 284 -6.36 10.49 13.76
CA GLY A 284 -5.02 10.07 14.11
C GLY A 284 -4.53 10.78 15.35
N ALA A 285 -3.68 10.11 16.12
CA ALA A 285 -3.01 10.66 17.28
C ALA A 285 -1.56 10.19 17.31
N GLU A 286 -0.64 11.07 17.69
CA GLU A 286 0.78 10.78 17.88
C GLU A 286 1.25 11.50 19.15
N VAL A 287 2.14 10.86 19.88
CA VAL A 287 2.71 11.42 21.12
C VAL A 287 4.23 11.29 21.04
N ALA A 288 4.91 12.37 21.36
CA ALA A 288 6.37 12.41 21.50
C ALA A 288 6.75 13.24 22.74
N THR A 289 7.87 12.92 23.37
CA THR A 289 8.25 13.50 24.69
C THR A 289 8.37 15.02 24.64
N ASN A 290 9.02 15.57 23.61
CA ASN A 290 9.23 17.02 23.49
C ASN A 290 8.20 17.70 22.57
N GLU A 291 7.67 16.97 21.58
CA GLU A 291 6.66 17.49 20.65
C GLU A 291 5.24 17.47 21.24
N GLY A 292 5.06 16.82 22.40
CA GLY A 292 3.75 16.68 23.03
C GLY A 292 2.79 15.81 22.24
N LEU A 293 1.50 16.13 22.30
CA LEU A 293 0.42 15.41 21.62
C LEU A 293 0.08 16.09 20.29
N ARG A 294 -0.02 15.30 19.23
CA ARG A 294 -0.59 15.68 17.94
C ARG A 294 -1.88 14.94 17.69
N LEU A 295 -2.94 15.66 17.36
CA LEU A 295 -4.23 15.13 16.93
C LEU A 295 -4.49 15.61 15.50
N ASN A 296 -4.96 14.72 14.65
CA ASN A 296 -5.39 15.10 13.31
C ASN A 296 -6.68 14.38 12.94
N GLY A 297 -7.48 15.03 12.12
CA GLY A 297 -8.71 14.46 11.62
C GLY A 297 -9.00 14.91 10.19
N SER A 298 -9.72 14.10 9.44
CA SER A 298 -10.25 14.51 8.15
C SER A 298 -11.69 14.03 7.93
N TRP A 299 -12.41 14.83 7.16
CA TRP A 299 -13.70 14.50 6.61
C TRP A 299 -13.65 14.61 5.10
N LEU A 300 -13.94 13.51 4.42
CA LEU A 300 -13.93 13.41 2.97
C LEU A 300 -15.34 13.15 2.45
N HIS A 301 -15.79 13.91 1.44
CA HIS A 301 -16.95 13.62 0.60
C HIS A 301 -16.52 13.25 -0.81
N ARG A 302 -16.87 12.04 -1.28
CA ARG A 302 -16.29 11.44 -2.52
C ARG A 302 -16.96 11.87 -3.83
N ASN A 303 -18.11 12.47 -3.78
CA ASN A 303 -18.87 12.87 -4.98
C ASN A 303 -19.75 14.08 -4.66
N LEU A 304 -19.11 15.21 -4.36
CA LEU A 304 -19.80 16.38 -3.80
C LEU A 304 -20.83 16.97 -4.78
N LEU A 305 -20.48 17.06 -6.07
CA LEU A 305 -21.28 17.70 -7.11
C LEU A 305 -21.81 16.70 -8.15
N GLY A 306 -21.74 15.41 -7.91
CA GLY A 306 -22.20 14.37 -8.83
C GLY A 306 -21.27 14.10 -10.03
N GLY A 307 -20.07 14.65 -10.04
CA GLY A 307 -19.07 14.45 -11.09
C GLY A 307 -17.82 13.72 -10.63
N GLY A 308 -17.86 13.11 -9.43
CA GLY A 308 -16.72 12.45 -8.83
C GLY A 308 -15.77 13.42 -8.13
N GLU A 309 -16.22 14.65 -7.87
CA GLU A 309 -15.43 15.63 -7.13
C GLU A 309 -15.27 15.18 -5.67
N ARG A 310 -14.03 15.12 -5.21
CA ARG A 310 -13.68 14.79 -3.83
C ARG A 310 -13.43 16.10 -3.08
N PHE A 311 -14.20 16.31 -2.04
CA PHE A 311 -14.00 17.44 -1.13
C PHE A 311 -13.53 16.91 0.22
N GLU A 312 -12.39 17.38 0.67
CA GLU A 312 -11.81 16.98 1.95
C GLU A 312 -11.56 18.21 2.82
N VAL A 313 -11.92 18.08 4.08
CA VAL A 313 -11.56 19.02 5.15
C VAL A 313 -10.65 18.29 6.10
N THR A 314 -9.47 18.87 6.35
CA THR A 314 -8.48 18.33 7.29
C THR A 314 -8.27 19.31 8.43
N GLY A 315 -8.12 18.80 9.63
CA GLY A 315 -7.76 19.57 10.81
C GLY A 315 -6.63 18.90 11.55
N ALA A 316 -5.67 19.68 12.04
CA ALA A 316 -4.63 19.19 12.94
C ALA A 316 -4.40 20.18 14.07
N VAL A 317 -4.14 19.63 15.26
CA VAL A 317 -3.62 20.35 16.42
C VAL A 317 -2.37 19.60 16.85
N SER A 318 -1.25 20.29 16.90
CA SER A 318 0.05 19.71 17.26
C SER A 318 0.75 20.52 18.33
N ASN A 319 1.81 19.97 18.89
CA ASN A 319 2.59 20.56 19.98
C ASN A 319 1.74 20.83 21.24
N ILE A 320 0.68 20.04 21.46
CA ILE A 320 -0.16 20.15 22.67
C ILE A 320 0.70 19.74 23.88
N VAL A 321 0.94 20.68 24.79
CA VAL A 321 1.83 20.50 25.95
C VAL A 321 3.25 20.11 25.52
N ALA A 322 3.75 20.68 24.43
CA ALA A 322 5.17 20.58 24.05
C ALA A 322 6.06 21.30 25.07
N ALA A 323 7.34 20.89 25.14
CA ALA A 323 8.26 21.45 26.13
C ALA A 323 8.73 22.86 25.77
N ASP A 324 8.99 23.12 24.48
CA ASP A 324 9.74 24.28 24.00
C ASP A 324 8.95 25.12 22.97
N SER A 325 7.68 24.82 22.70
CA SER A 325 6.83 25.55 21.77
C SER A 325 5.39 25.62 22.24
N GLY A 326 4.60 26.52 21.67
CA GLY A 326 3.16 26.59 21.89
C GLY A 326 2.40 25.61 20.99
N THR A 327 1.08 25.78 20.93
CA THR A 327 0.21 24.85 20.20
C THR A 327 -0.03 25.31 18.77
N ASP A 328 0.28 24.45 17.80
CA ASP A 328 0.01 24.68 16.38
C ASP A 328 -1.40 24.24 15.97
N TYR A 329 -2.04 24.99 15.07
CA TYR A 329 -3.33 24.65 14.47
C TYR A 329 -3.24 24.70 12.95
N THR A 330 -3.87 23.74 12.28
CA THR A 330 -3.99 23.75 10.82
C THR A 330 -5.38 23.32 10.43
N LEU A 331 -6.01 24.08 9.52
CA LEU A 331 -7.26 23.74 8.87
C LEU A 331 -7.05 23.81 7.35
N GLY A 332 -7.20 22.67 6.68
CA GLY A 332 -7.06 22.55 5.23
C GLY A 332 -8.37 22.15 4.58
N THR A 333 -8.60 22.63 3.38
CA THR A 333 -9.68 22.16 2.50
C THR A 333 -9.14 21.91 1.11
N THR A 334 -9.56 20.80 0.49
CA THR A 334 -9.23 20.47 -0.90
C THR A 334 -10.48 20.07 -1.67
N LEU A 335 -10.54 20.46 -2.94
CA LEU A 335 -11.54 20.01 -3.89
C LEU A 335 -10.80 19.44 -5.11
N ASP A 336 -10.86 18.12 -5.27
CA ASP A 336 -10.24 17.42 -6.37
C ASP A 336 -11.29 17.04 -7.42
N ARG A 337 -11.04 17.37 -8.68
CA ARG A 337 -11.90 16.99 -9.78
C ARG A 337 -11.14 16.07 -10.75
N PRO A 338 -11.39 14.75 -10.69
CA PRO A 338 -10.73 13.78 -11.57
C PRO A 338 -11.10 14.02 -13.04
N ALA A 339 -10.30 13.50 -13.94
CA ALA A 339 -10.46 13.62 -15.38
C ALA A 339 -10.68 15.07 -15.84
N THR A 340 -9.76 15.95 -15.45
CA THR A 340 -9.78 17.37 -15.82
C THR A 340 -8.33 17.87 -15.95
N PRO A 341 -7.87 18.26 -17.14
CA PRO A 341 -8.59 18.30 -18.44
C PRO A 341 -8.81 16.93 -19.10
N ASP A 342 -7.89 15.98 -18.93
CA ASP A 342 -7.90 14.63 -19.51
C ASP A 342 -8.10 13.53 -18.44
N ALA A 343 -8.22 12.28 -18.88
CA ALA A 343 -8.54 11.13 -17.99
C ALA A 343 -7.45 10.84 -16.95
N ASP A 344 -6.21 11.19 -17.22
CA ASP A 344 -5.07 10.98 -16.33
C ASP A 344 -4.72 12.21 -15.48
N SER A 345 -5.56 13.26 -15.54
CA SER A 345 -5.35 14.49 -14.80
C SER A 345 -6.44 14.75 -13.77
N THR A 346 -6.07 15.35 -12.65
CA THR A 346 -6.98 15.81 -11.59
C THR A 346 -6.73 17.28 -11.33
N LEU A 347 -7.76 18.10 -11.46
CA LEU A 347 -7.74 19.51 -11.06
C LEU A 347 -7.90 19.59 -9.54
N ASN A 348 -7.03 20.35 -8.88
CA ASN A 348 -6.99 20.51 -7.43
C ASN A 348 -7.21 21.98 -7.06
N LEU A 349 -8.15 22.24 -6.14
CA LEU A 349 -8.31 23.52 -5.45
C LEU A 349 -7.98 23.31 -3.98
N SER A 350 -7.22 24.19 -3.38
CA SER A 350 -6.87 24.09 -1.97
C SER A 350 -6.92 25.43 -1.26
N ALA A 351 -7.28 25.39 0.02
CA ALA A 351 -7.14 26.51 0.93
C ALA A 351 -6.67 25.96 2.28
N THR A 352 -5.66 26.58 2.86
CA THR A 352 -5.11 26.18 4.17
C THR A 352 -4.95 27.42 5.04
N LEU A 353 -5.44 27.31 6.27
CA LEU A 353 -5.22 28.24 7.37
C LEU A 353 -4.32 27.56 8.39
N GLY A 354 -3.34 28.25 8.91
CA GLY A 354 -2.42 27.74 9.92
C GLY A 354 -2.10 28.79 10.96
N HIS A 355 -1.94 28.35 12.19
CA HIS A 355 -1.28 29.07 13.27
C HIS A 355 -0.12 28.24 13.73
N LYS A 356 1.04 28.85 13.82
CA LYS A 356 2.26 28.21 14.29
C LYS A 356 2.83 29.01 15.46
N ASP A 357 3.15 28.30 16.54
CA ASP A 357 3.74 28.86 17.76
C ASP A 357 5.02 28.04 18.10
N ASP A 358 6.10 28.41 17.44
CA ASP A 358 7.42 27.77 17.55
C ASP A 358 8.29 28.51 18.58
N ALA A 359 9.39 27.90 19.00
CA ALA A 359 10.36 28.52 19.91
C ALA A 359 10.91 29.83 19.38
N ASP A 360 11.11 29.94 18.05
CA ASP A 360 11.77 31.06 17.40
C ASP A 360 10.80 32.11 16.86
N TYR A 361 9.53 31.75 16.62
CA TYR A 361 8.53 32.66 16.03
C TYR A 361 7.11 32.19 16.22
N THR A 362 6.17 33.14 16.12
CA THR A 362 4.75 32.85 15.92
C THR A 362 4.32 33.32 14.53
N ALA A 363 3.41 32.59 13.87
CA ALA A 363 2.92 32.97 12.56
C ALA A 363 1.49 32.45 12.29
N ASP A 364 0.65 33.34 11.74
CA ASP A 364 -0.62 33.00 11.12
C ASP A 364 -0.44 32.95 9.60
N THR A 365 -0.92 31.86 8.98
CA THR A 365 -0.73 31.60 7.56
C THR A 365 -2.04 31.39 6.83
N LEU A 366 -2.10 31.85 5.59
CA LEU A 366 -3.16 31.54 4.62
C LEU A 366 -2.50 31.17 3.30
N ALA A 367 -2.78 29.96 2.81
CA ALA A 367 -2.38 29.51 1.48
C ALA A 367 -3.61 29.16 0.64
N LEU A 368 -3.66 29.68 -0.60
CA LEU A 368 -4.68 29.36 -1.59
C LEU A 368 -3.99 28.78 -2.82
N GLY A 369 -4.49 27.65 -3.34
CA GLY A 369 -3.87 26.94 -4.45
C GLY A 369 -4.85 26.49 -5.52
N LEU A 370 -4.40 26.55 -6.77
CA LEU A 370 -5.03 25.94 -7.94
C LEU A 370 -3.97 25.10 -8.65
N GLY A 371 -4.18 23.80 -8.73
CA GLY A 371 -3.19 22.87 -9.26
C GLY A 371 -3.75 21.80 -10.16
N LEU A 372 -2.85 21.11 -10.79
CA LEU A 372 -3.11 19.95 -11.64
C LEU A 372 -2.17 18.82 -11.21
N THR A 373 -2.75 17.65 -10.95
CA THR A 373 -2.01 16.41 -10.74
C THR A 373 -2.17 15.53 -11.96
N HIS A 374 -1.07 15.07 -12.55
CA HIS A 374 -1.05 14.17 -13.71
C HIS A 374 -0.41 12.84 -13.35
N TYR A 375 -1.05 11.75 -13.74
CA TYR A 375 -0.60 10.37 -13.47
C TYR A 375 0.01 9.79 -14.74
N PHE A 376 1.32 9.82 -14.85
CA PHE A 376 2.04 9.24 -16.00
C PHE A 376 2.00 7.72 -16.01
N SER A 377 1.97 7.12 -14.83
CA SER A 377 1.85 5.67 -14.61
C SER A 377 1.35 5.39 -13.20
N ASP A 378 1.24 4.12 -12.82
CA ASP A 378 0.89 3.67 -11.47
C ASP A 378 1.92 4.07 -10.42
N THR A 379 3.14 4.30 -10.88
CA THR A 379 4.28 4.58 -10.03
C THR A 379 4.80 6.01 -10.14
N LEU A 380 4.42 6.76 -11.18
CA LEU A 380 4.90 8.12 -11.43
C LEU A 380 3.74 9.10 -11.52
N THR A 381 3.73 10.06 -10.61
CA THR A 381 2.77 11.16 -10.55
C THR A 381 3.53 12.47 -10.51
N ALA A 382 3.06 13.48 -11.24
CA ALA A 382 3.57 14.85 -11.12
C ALA A 382 2.44 15.82 -10.81
N HIS A 383 2.79 16.93 -10.17
CA HIS A 383 1.86 18.02 -9.91
C HIS A 383 2.48 19.37 -10.23
N ALA A 384 1.63 20.30 -10.64
CA ALA A 384 1.97 21.69 -10.83
C ALA A 384 0.83 22.57 -10.33
N ALA A 385 1.15 23.65 -9.65
CA ALA A 385 0.13 24.56 -9.12
C ALA A 385 0.58 26.02 -9.21
N VAL A 386 -0.40 26.92 -9.10
CA VAL A 386 -0.21 28.31 -8.75
C VAL A 386 -0.79 28.49 -7.35
N ALA A 387 -0.05 29.08 -6.44
CA ALA A 387 -0.50 29.31 -5.08
C ALA A 387 -0.19 30.76 -4.65
N TYR A 388 -1.03 31.30 -3.79
CA TYR A 388 -0.80 32.56 -3.10
C TYR A 388 -0.71 32.30 -1.61
N ASP A 389 0.36 32.74 -1.00
CA ASP A 389 0.68 32.52 0.41
C ASP A 389 0.85 33.83 1.14
N VAL A 390 0.29 33.92 2.35
CA VAL A 390 0.45 35.02 3.29
C VAL A 390 0.82 34.47 4.66
N SER A 391 1.86 35.04 5.28
CA SER A 391 2.27 34.71 6.63
C SER A 391 2.50 36.00 7.41
N ASN A 392 1.75 36.19 8.49
CA ASN A 392 1.91 37.30 9.42
C ASN A 392 2.36 36.72 10.76
N GLY A 393 3.37 37.32 11.38
CA GLY A 393 3.88 36.79 12.63
C GLY A 393 4.86 37.72 13.30
N GLN A 394 5.51 37.18 14.33
CA GLN A 394 6.48 37.87 15.15
C GLN A 394 7.65 36.94 15.48
N ASP A 395 8.88 37.48 15.47
CA ASP A 395 10.09 36.84 15.96
C ASP A 395 10.86 37.78 16.90
N SER A 396 12.09 37.42 17.25
CA SER A 396 12.94 38.26 18.16
C SER A 396 13.29 39.63 17.61
N ALA A 397 13.21 39.87 16.29
CA ALA A 397 13.43 41.17 15.66
C ALA A 397 12.15 42.01 15.56
N GLY A 398 10.96 41.44 15.76
CA GLY A 398 9.67 42.12 15.73
C GLY A 398 8.68 41.48 14.77
N ASP A 399 7.68 42.25 14.34
CA ASP A 399 6.62 41.79 13.47
C ASP A 399 7.12 41.63 12.04
N PHE A 400 6.63 40.55 11.38
CA PHE A 400 6.90 40.33 9.96
C PHE A 400 5.62 40.03 9.18
N THR A 401 5.62 40.37 7.89
CA THR A 401 4.59 39.98 6.94
C THR A 401 5.23 39.50 5.66
N TYR A 402 5.01 38.25 5.32
CA TYR A 402 5.43 37.65 4.05
C TYR A 402 4.24 37.43 3.15
N ARG A 403 4.40 37.74 1.87
CA ARG A 403 3.40 37.48 0.82
C ARG A 403 4.12 37.01 -0.43
N SER A 404 3.65 35.92 -1.01
CA SER A 404 4.26 35.40 -2.23
C SER A 404 3.25 34.77 -3.19
N LEU A 405 3.51 34.91 -4.48
CA LEU A 405 2.93 34.06 -5.52
C LEU A 405 3.92 32.92 -5.77
N GLN A 406 3.45 31.70 -5.65
CA GLN A 406 4.27 30.49 -5.71
C GLN A 406 3.86 29.62 -6.89
N LEU A 407 4.82 28.86 -7.42
CA LEU A 407 4.62 27.85 -8.46
C LEU A 407 5.08 26.49 -7.95
N PRO A 408 4.31 25.81 -7.07
CA PRO A 408 4.65 24.47 -6.61
C PRO A 408 4.65 23.47 -7.76
N LEU A 409 5.81 22.83 -7.98
CA LEU A 409 6.03 21.75 -8.93
C LEU A 409 6.52 20.54 -8.16
N GLY A 410 6.08 19.34 -8.53
CA GLY A 410 6.58 18.14 -7.89
C GLY A 410 6.39 16.89 -8.72
N ALA A 411 7.21 15.89 -8.40
CA ALA A 411 7.13 14.56 -8.99
C ALA A 411 7.38 13.50 -7.92
N VAL A 412 6.47 12.52 -7.86
CA VAL A 412 6.56 11.38 -6.94
C VAL A 412 6.71 10.11 -7.75
N TRP A 413 7.77 9.38 -7.47
CA TRP A 413 8.03 8.06 -8.04
C TRP A 413 8.01 7.02 -6.93
N ASP A 414 6.89 6.27 -6.82
CA ASP A 414 6.67 5.27 -5.77
C ASP A 414 6.65 3.86 -6.36
N ARG A 415 7.70 3.10 -6.08
CA ARG A 415 7.86 1.69 -6.45
C ARG A 415 7.99 0.78 -5.23
N ARG A 416 7.46 1.18 -4.12
CA ARG A 416 7.39 0.34 -2.93
C ARG A 416 6.36 -0.78 -3.12
N ASP A 417 6.65 -1.95 -2.55
CA ASP A 417 5.73 -3.09 -2.50
C ASP A 417 4.53 -2.82 -1.58
N SER A 418 4.69 -1.95 -0.57
CA SER A 418 3.63 -1.50 0.34
C SER A 418 3.85 -0.03 0.71
N LYS A 419 2.77 0.75 0.78
CA LYS A 419 2.84 2.16 1.21
C LYS A 419 3.02 2.32 2.72
N THR A 420 2.51 1.37 3.50
CA THR A 420 2.51 1.43 4.97
C THR A 420 3.58 0.55 5.62
N GLU A 421 3.99 -0.54 4.98
CA GLU A 421 4.99 -1.48 5.48
C GLU A 421 5.88 -1.96 4.34
N ALA A 422 6.66 -1.04 3.76
CA ALA A 422 7.54 -1.34 2.66
C ALA A 422 8.68 -2.28 3.08
N THR A 423 8.87 -3.34 2.30
CA THR A 423 9.96 -4.29 2.45
C THR A 423 10.93 -4.26 1.28
N ARG A 424 10.48 -3.81 0.11
CA ARG A 424 11.26 -3.72 -1.13
C ARG A 424 10.85 -2.50 -1.93
N GLY A 425 11.76 -2.05 -2.80
CA GLY A 425 11.49 -0.96 -3.71
C GLY A 425 12.01 0.37 -3.20
N TYR A 426 11.53 1.44 -3.81
CA TYR A 426 11.95 2.80 -3.48
C TYR A 426 10.81 3.82 -3.64
N TYR A 427 10.97 4.94 -3.00
CA TYR A 427 10.14 6.12 -3.09
C TYR A 427 11.05 7.33 -3.32
N LEU A 428 10.68 8.20 -4.28
CA LEU A 428 11.37 9.45 -4.55
C LEU A 428 10.33 10.55 -4.73
N ASP A 429 10.44 11.58 -3.92
CA ASP A 429 9.62 12.80 -3.98
C ASP A 429 10.53 13.98 -4.24
N LEU A 430 10.31 14.66 -5.34
CA LEU A 430 11.04 15.84 -5.77
C LEU A 430 10.10 17.04 -5.79
N GLY A 431 10.48 18.12 -5.16
CA GLY A 431 9.74 19.38 -5.13
C GLY A 431 10.57 20.55 -5.60
N ALA A 432 9.97 21.44 -6.36
CA ALA A 432 10.51 22.75 -6.69
C ALA A 432 9.38 23.79 -6.56
N LYS A 433 9.59 24.81 -5.76
CA LYS A 433 8.62 25.88 -5.50
C LYS A 433 9.29 27.24 -5.75
N PRO A 434 9.38 27.68 -7.03
CA PRO A 434 9.69 29.09 -7.31
C PRO A 434 8.64 30.00 -6.67
N PHE A 435 9.08 31.11 -6.10
CA PHE A 435 8.21 32.09 -5.50
C PHE A 435 8.62 33.53 -5.83
N PHE A 436 7.61 34.37 -6.01
CA PHE A 436 7.75 35.80 -6.27
C PHE A 436 7.21 36.54 -5.05
N GLY A 437 8.11 37.17 -4.33
CA GLY A 437 7.79 37.85 -3.08
C GLY A 437 7.23 39.25 -3.29
N PHE A 438 6.47 39.72 -2.31
CA PHE A 438 5.93 41.07 -2.23
C PHE A 438 6.31 41.68 -0.86
N GLY A 439 6.68 42.97 -0.86
CA GLY A 439 7.08 43.65 0.36
C GLY A 439 8.42 43.15 0.89
N ALA A 440 8.45 42.61 2.09
CA ALA A 440 9.66 42.09 2.73
C ALA A 440 10.06 40.68 2.19
N THR A 441 9.21 40.03 1.43
CA THR A 441 9.51 38.72 0.85
C THR A 441 10.41 38.86 -0.37
N GLU A 442 11.54 38.17 -0.39
CA GLU A 442 12.43 38.11 -1.55
C GLU A 442 11.91 37.12 -2.62
N ASN A 443 12.47 37.18 -3.83
CA ASN A 443 12.21 36.21 -4.89
C ASN A 443 13.19 35.04 -4.76
N GLY A 444 12.68 33.83 -4.98
CA GLY A 444 13.54 32.66 -4.87
C GLY A 444 12.88 31.36 -5.33
N ALA A 445 13.53 30.27 -5.01
CA ALA A 445 12.99 28.94 -5.24
C ALA A 445 13.34 28.01 -4.06
N ARG A 446 12.35 27.28 -3.54
CA ARG A 446 12.55 26.23 -2.56
C ARG A 446 12.59 24.88 -3.27
N LEU A 447 13.69 24.16 -3.13
CA LEU A 447 13.90 22.82 -3.66
C LEU A 447 13.83 21.81 -2.52
N THR A 448 13.23 20.64 -2.75
CA THR A 448 13.13 19.55 -1.79
C THR A 448 13.31 18.20 -2.43
N VAL A 449 13.87 17.25 -1.68
CA VAL A 449 13.94 15.84 -2.03
C VAL A 449 13.65 14.98 -0.80
N ASP A 450 12.87 13.92 -0.97
CA ASP A 450 12.70 12.82 0.00
C ASP A 450 12.88 11.50 -0.76
N ALA A 451 13.99 10.84 -0.54
CA ALA A 451 14.33 9.57 -1.16
C ALA A 451 14.35 8.45 -0.13
N ARG A 452 13.66 7.35 -0.40
CA ARG A 452 13.58 6.19 0.49
C ARG A 452 13.84 4.92 -0.29
N ALA A 453 14.56 3.96 0.32
CA ALA A 453 14.85 2.67 -0.29
C ALA A 453 14.72 1.55 0.74
N TYR A 454 14.25 0.39 0.28
CA TYR A 454 13.95 -0.77 1.12
C TYR A 454 14.49 -2.04 0.50
N LYS A 455 15.13 -2.87 1.32
CA LYS A 455 15.70 -4.15 0.89
C LYS A 455 15.41 -5.23 1.93
N ALA A 456 14.56 -6.19 1.56
CA ALA A 456 14.37 -7.40 2.35
C ALA A 456 15.64 -8.24 2.36
N LEU A 457 16.01 -8.75 3.52
CA LEU A 457 17.19 -9.57 3.78
C LEU A 457 16.76 -10.96 4.25
N GLY A 458 17.57 -11.98 3.91
CA GLY A 458 17.30 -13.38 4.22
C GLY A 458 16.28 -14.04 3.27
N ALA A 459 16.29 -15.39 3.24
CA ALA A 459 15.45 -16.17 2.33
C ALA A 459 13.94 -15.97 2.53
N ASN A 460 13.52 -15.66 3.75
CA ASN A 460 12.10 -15.50 4.14
C ASN A 460 11.69 -14.02 4.34
N GLY A 461 12.57 -13.05 4.01
CA GLY A 461 12.26 -11.63 4.20
C GLY A 461 12.03 -11.22 5.66
N GLY A 462 12.58 -11.97 6.62
CA GLY A 462 12.40 -11.74 8.07
C GLY A 462 13.09 -10.45 8.58
N ALA A 463 13.97 -9.86 7.78
CA ALA A 463 14.60 -8.58 8.07
C ALA A 463 14.50 -7.63 6.88
N VAL A 464 14.45 -6.33 7.15
CA VAL A 464 14.42 -5.26 6.13
C VAL A 464 15.46 -4.20 6.51
N LEU A 465 16.31 -3.84 5.56
CA LEU A 465 17.12 -2.63 5.65
C LEU A 465 16.37 -1.51 4.93
N ALA A 466 16.11 -0.41 5.66
CA ALA A 466 15.45 0.78 5.13
C ALA A 466 16.37 1.99 5.28
N GLY A 467 16.40 2.83 4.26
CA GLY A 467 17.14 4.09 4.26
C GLY A 467 16.29 5.24 3.75
N ARG A 468 16.46 6.43 4.31
CA ARG A 468 15.86 7.68 3.88
C ARG A 468 16.90 8.78 3.79
N VAL A 469 16.80 9.59 2.76
CA VAL A 469 17.56 10.83 2.63
C VAL A 469 16.56 11.95 2.31
N GLN A 470 16.66 13.03 3.07
CA GLN A 470 15.91 14.27 2.83
C GLN A 470 16.91 15.38 2.51
N GLY A 471 16.52 16.27 1.64
CA GLY A 471 17.33 17.44 1.30
C GLY A 471 16.45 18.64 0.98
N GLY A 472 16.98 19.82 1.23
CA GLY A 472 16.31 21.06 0.92
C GLY A 472 17.29 22.19 0.66
N ALA A 473 16.91 23.09 -0.25
CA ALA A 473 17.65 24.31 -0.54
C ALA A 473 16.71 25.46 -0.90
N ILE A 474 17.01 26.66 -0.44
CA ILE A 474 16.40 27.89 -0.89
C ILE A 474 17.44 28.64 -1.73
N LEU A 475 17.07 28.95 -2.95
CA LEU A 475 17.92 29.65 -3.92
C LEU A 475 17.34 31.03 -4.19
N GLY A 476 18.19 32.03 -4.27
CA GLY A 476 17.82 33.39 -4.65
C GLY A 476 17.24 34.28 -3.53
N ALA A 477 16.86 33.69 -2.39
CA ALA A 477 16.35 34.41 -1.23
C ALA A 477 17.19 34.15 0.02
N SER A 478 17.30 35.15 0.89
CA SER A 478 17.91 35.03 2.20
C SER A 478 16.98 34.34 3.21
N ALA A 479 17.51 33.95 4.38
CA ALA A 479 16.69 33.41 5.45
C ALA A 479 15.66 34.44 5.97
N LEU A 480 16.06 35.71 6.07
CA LEU A 480 15.15 36.78 6.49
C LEU A 480 14.15 37.19 5.42
N GLY A 481 14.48 37.04 4.12
CA GLY A 481 13.58 37.31 3.00
C GLY A 481 12.64 36.15 2.64
N THR A 482 12.73 35.02 3.34
CA THR A 482 11.90 33.84 3.12
C THR A 482 10.90 33.69 4.26
N PRO A 483 9.61 33.30 3.97
CA PRO A 483 8.65 32.96 5.02
C PRO A 483 9.25 31.96 6.02
N ARG A 484 9.12 32.21 7.33
CA ARG A 484 9.69 31.37 8.39
C ARG A 484 9.23 29.91 8.28
N THR A 485 7.99 29.70 7.84
CA THR A 485 7.39 28.38 7.60
C THR A 485 7.99 27.61 6.41
N ASP A 486 8.71 28.29 5.53
CA ASP A 486 9.36 27.68 4.36
C ASP A 486 10.83 27.33 4.59
N LEU A 487 11.41 27.81 5.67
CA LEU A 487 12.80 27.52 6.06
C LEU A 487 12.93 26.07 6.56
N PHE A 488 14.17 25.60 6.65
CA PHE A 488 14.47 24.22 7.04
C PHE A 488 15.00 24.15 8.46
N TYR A 489 14.45 23.21 9.21
CA TYR A 489 14.90 22.85 10.56
C TYR A 489 15.20 21.35 10.61
N SER A 490 15.98 20.93 11.60
CA SER A 490 16.23 19.53 11.93
C SER A 490 15.99 19.29 13.42
N GLY A 491 15.64 18.05 13.76
CA GLY A 491 15.24 17.59 15.10
C GLY A 491 13.82 17.07 15.13
N GLY A 492 13.55 16.15 16.05
CA GLY A 492 12.26 15.51 16.22
C GLY A 492 12.02 14.29 15.34
N GLY A 493 10.84 13.72 15.47
CA GLY A 493 10.45 12.44 14.85
C GLY A 493 10.46 12.42 13.32
N GLY A 494 10.42 13.59 12.67
CA GLY A 494 10.39 13.72 11.20
C GLY A 494 11.76 13.71 10.53
N THR A 495 12.84 14.04 11.27
CA THR A 495 14.21 14.18 10.77
C THR A 495 15.24 13.43 11.60
N VAL A 496 15.51 13.85 12.86
CA VAL A 496 16.50 13.25 13.75
C VAL A 496 15.84 12.91 15.09
N ARG A 497 15.43 11.66 15.26
CA ARG A 497 14.91 11.17 16.54
C ARG A 497 15.98 11.21 17.62
N GLY A 498 15.61 11.57 18.85
CA GLY A 498 16.50 11.79 19.96
C GLY A 498 16.90 13.24 20.15
N GLN A 499 16.63 14.11 19.18
CA GLN A 499 16.76 15.56 19.29
C GLN A 499 15.38 16.21 19.48
N ALA A 500 15.32 17.37 20.14
CA ALA A 500 14.07 18.12 20.28
C ALA A 500 13.53 18.58 18.90
N TYR A 501 12.25 18.80 18.82
CA TYR A 501 11.59 19.23 17.58
C TYR A 501 12.15 20.57 17.11
N GLN A 502 12.57 20.64 15.84
CA GLN A 502 13.14 21.81 15.20
C GLN A 502 14.33 22.45 15.95
N SER A 503 15.02 21.71 16.79
CA SER A 503 16.10 22.21 17.66
C SER A 503 17.36 22.66 16.93
N LEU A 504 17.51 22.37 15.64
CA LEU A 504 18.62 22.81 14.83
C LEU A 504 18.15 23.75 13.74
N GLY A 505 18.55 25.00 13.83
CA GLY A 505 18.38 26.08 12.88
C GLY A 505 19.69 26.83 12.66
N ILE A 506 19.60 28.10 12.32
CA ILE A 506 20.72 29.05 12.17
C ILE A 506 20.38 30.34 12.90
N SER A 507 21.42 31.10 13.28
CA SER A 507 21.27 32.47 13.77
C SER A 507 21.72 33.45 12.70
N VAL A 508 20.89 34.46 12.40
CA VAL A 508 21.16 35.49 11.38
C VAL A 508 21.07 36.86 12.02
N LEU A 509 21.96 37.75 11.64
CA LEU A 509 21.95 39.13 12.13
C LEU A 509 20.94 39.95 11.31
N ASP A 510 19.95 40.54 11.99
CA ASP A 510 19.01 41.52 11.45
C ASP A 510 19.22 42.88 12.14
N GLY A 511 19.83 43.82 11.43
CA GLY A 511 20.27 45.08 12.03
C GLY A 511 21.29 44.88 13.15
N ALA A 512 20.86 45.05 14.41
CA ALA A 512 21.65 44.80 15.60
C ALA A 512 21.20 43.57 16.42
N ALA A 513 20.14 42.90 16.00
CA ALA A 513 19.54 41.74 16.68
C ALA A 513 19.97 40.44 16.02
N TRP A 514 20.26 39.41 16.80
CA TRP A 514 20.38 38.06 16.33
C TRP A 514 18.99 37.42 16.30
N VAL A 515 18.62 36.85 15.16
CA VAL A 515 17.35 36.12 14.94
C VAL A 515 17.67 34.65 14.74
N ASP A 516 17.18 33.83 15.63
CA ASP A 516 17.19 32.37 15.47
C ASP A 516 16.08 31.98 14.51
N THR A 517 16.41 31.15 13.53
CA THR A 517 15.49 30.80 12.44
C THR A 517 15.93 29.51 11.73
N GLY A 518 15.10 28.98 10.84
CA GLY A 518 15.49 27.86 9.98
C GLY A 518 16.56 28.24 8.97
N GLY A 519 17.27 27.24 8.48
CA GLY A 519 18.30 27.40 7.46
C GLY A 519 17.72 27.43 6.03
N THR A 520 18.55 27.93 5.11
CA THR A 520 18.29 27.90 3.67
C THR A 520 18.85 26.65 3.00
N ALA A 521 19.63 25.83 3.72
CA ALA A 521 20.13 24.52 3.25
C ALA A 521 19.91 23.47 4.33
N PHE A 522 19.51 22.27 3.90
CA PHE A 522 19.12 21.17 4.78
C PHE A 522 19.49 19.82 4.16
N VAL A 523 19.96 18.90 4.99
CA VAL A 523 20.06 17.48 4.67
C VAL A 523 19.78 16.65 5.91
N ALA A 524 19.04 15.56 5.77
CA ALA A 524 18.92 14.54 6.81
C ALA A 524 18.98 13.15 6.19
N ALA A 525 19.49 12.19 6.97
CA ALA A 525 19.57 10.79 6.59
C ALA A 525 19.18 9.90 7.76
N SER A 526 18.46 8.83 7.45
CA SER A 526 18.04 7.82 8.41
C SER A 526 18.33 6.43 7.85
N VAL A 527 18.80 5.53 8.71
CA VAL A 527 18.98 4.11 8.39
C VAL A 527 18.30 3.28 9.46
N GLU A 528 17.47 2.33 9.05
CA GLU A 528 16.78 1.40 9.95
C GLU A 528 17.03 -0.06 9.55
N ALA A 529 17.31 -0.88 10.56
CA ALA A 529 17.27 -2.33 10.44
C ALA A 529 16.01 -2.83 11.16
N ARG A 530 15.06 -3.36 10.41
CA ARG A 530 13.77 -3.87 10.89
C ARG A 530 13.78 -5.37 10.89
N VAL A 531 13.47 -6.02 12.02
CA VAL A 531 13.48 -7.49 12.15
C VAL A 531 12.13 -7.97 12.68
N LYS A 532 11.48 -8.88 11.95
CA LYS A 532 10.27 -9.58 12.40
C LYS A 532 10.64 -10.66 13.41
N VAL A 533 10.18 -10.52 14.65
CA VAL A 533 10.42 -11.48 15.74
C VAL A 533 9.29 -12.50 15.83
N SER A 534 8.06 -12.08 15.55
CA SER A 534 6.89 -12.96 15.48
C SER A 534 5.92 -12.47 14.37
N ALA A 535 4.77 -13.11 14.23
CA ALA A 535 3.75 -12.72 13.24
C ALA A 535 3.34 -11.24 13.40
N ASN A 536 3.23 -10.75 14.63
CA ASN A 536 2.73 -9.40 14.94
C ASN A 536 3.77 -8.49 15.62
N ILE A 537 4.97 -8.98 15.93
CA ILE A 537 5.97 -8.19 16.67
C ILE A 537 7.23 -8.05 15.82
N GLY A 538 7.68 -6.83 15.64
CA GLY A 538 8.94 -6.45 15.03
C GLY A 538 9.77 -5.56 15.95
N VAL A 539 11.09 -5.61 15.77
CA VAL A 539 12.08 -4.75 16.45
C VAL A 539 12.83 -3.95 15.39
N VAL A 540 13.14 -2.71 15.69
CA VAL A 540 13.85 -1.80 14.80
C VAL A 540 15.05 -1.21 15.54
N GLY A 541 16.22 -1.22 14.92
CA GLY A 541 17.36 -0.40 15.32
C GLY A 541 17.56 0.70 14.30
N PHE A 542 17.83 1.95 14.72
CA PHE A 542 17.98 3.07 13.82
C PHE A 542 19.05 4.06 14.22
N VAL A 543 19.54 4.79 13.22
CA VAL A 543 20.43 5.94 13.37
C VAL A 543 19.94 7.02 12.40
N ASP A 544 19.81 8.25 12.92
CA ASP A 544 19.42 9.43 12.19
C ASP A 544 20.50 10.52 12.33
N ALA A 545 20.70 11.28 11.26
CA ALA A 545 21.58 12.45 11.28
C ALA A 545 20.98 13.56 10.40
N GLY A 546 21.16 14.82 10.78
CA GLY A 546 20.66 15.98 10.05
C GLY A 546 21.55 17.20 10.22
N ALA A 547 21.63 18.01 9.17
CA ALA A 547 22.38 19.26 9.16
C ALA A 547 21.54 20.39 8.56
N VAL A 548 21.69 21.58 9.12
CA VAL A 548 21.03 22.80 8.68
C VAL A 548 22.10 23.88 8.53
N GLY A 549 21.97 24.76 7.54
CA GLY A 549 22.92 25.85 7.35
C GLY A 549 22.39 26.96 6.46
N GLN A 550 23.17 28.03 6.40
CA GLN A 550 22.93 29.18 5.52
C GLN A 550 23.63 28.97 4.17
N GLY A 551 22.88 28.78 3.12
CA GLY A 551 23.38 28.54 1.75
C GLY A 551 23.99 27.16 1.53
N THR A 552 24.64 26.59 2.54
CA THR A 552 25.24 25.25 2.52
C THR A 552 25.17 24.60 3.90
N VAL A 553 25.16 23.27 3.97
CA VAL A 553 25.16 22.50 5.23
C VAL A 553 26.58 22.30 5.83
N THR A 554 27.61 22.81 5.19
CA THR A 554 29.02 22.67 5.61
C THR A 554 29.71 24.02 5.82
N GLY A 555 28.98 25.15 5.78
CA GLY A 555 29.51 26.50 5.93
C GLY A 555 29.75 26.90 7.39
N ALA A 556 30.26 28.12 7.59
CA ALA A 556 30.52 28.67 8.93
C ALA A 556 29.25 28.85 9.76
N ASN A 557 28.11 29.15 9.14
CA ASN A 557 26.79 29.23 9.78
C ASN A 557 25.98 27.95 9.43
N SER A 558 26.51 26.80 9.87
CA SER A 558 25.85 25.49 9.75
C SER A 558 26.25 24.60 10.92
N ASP A 559 25.34 23.71 11.32
CA ASP A 559 25.65 22.68 12.29
C ASP A 559 24.89 21.39 11.94
N TRP A 560 25.25 20.29 12.62
CA TRP A 560 24.62 19.00 12.44
C TRP A 560 24.40 18.29 13.76
N GLN A 561 23.38 17.44 13.78
CA GLN A 561 22.98 16.65 14.93
C GLN A 561 22.72 15.20 14.52
N ALA A 562 22.76 14.29 15.50
CA ALA A 562 22.51 12.88 15.29
C ALA A 562 21.81 12.25 16.51
N GLY A 563 21.06 11.19 16.23
CA GLY A 563 20.44 10.37 17.25
C GLY A 563 20.41 8.91 16.84
N ALA A 564 20.27 8.02 17.81
CA ALA A 564 20.18 6.60 17.60
C ALA A 564 19.16 5.99 18.57
N GLY A 565 18.58 4.86 18.21
CA GLY A 565 17.58 4.27 19.07
C GLY A 565 17.12 2.88 18.67
N LEU A 566 16.18 2.40 19.46
CA LEU A 566 15.51 1.13 19.27
C LEU A 566 14.00 1.35 19.20
N GLY A 567 13.30 0.55 18.40
CA GLY A 567 11.86 0.63 18.24
C GLY A 567 11.19 -0.74 18.32
N LEU A 568 9.96 -0.72 18.80
CA LEU A 568 9.04 -1.86 18.79
C LEU A 568 7.92 -1.59 17.79
N ARG A 569 7.52 -2.61 17.06
CA ARG A 569 6.40 -2.58 16.12
C ARG A 569 5.41 -3.66 16.49
N TYR A 570 4.15 -3.29 16.64
CA TYR A 570 3.06 -4.24 16.85
C TYR A 570 2.07 -4.17 15.69
N GLY A 571 2.00 -5.23 14.89
CA GLY A 571 1.15 -5.32 13.70
C GLY A 571 -0.34 -5.31 14.06
N THR A 572 -1.10 -4.41 13.44
CA THR A 572 -2.56 -4.34 13.55
C THR A 572 -3.19 -4.34 12.16
N ALA A 573 -4.51 -4.51 12.08
CA ALA A 573 -5.26 -4.49 10.82
C ALA A 573 -5.16 -3.14 10.06
N VAL A 574 -4.83 -2.05 10.75
CA VAL A 574 -4.72 -0.70 10.18
C VAL A 574 -3.28 -0.23 9.99
N GLY A 575 -2.31 -1.10 10.27
CA GLY A 575 -0.88 -0.82 10.22
C GLY A 575 -0.19 -1.06 11.57
N PRO A 576 1.15 -1.08 11.62
CA PRO A 576 1.88 -1.32 12.86
C PRO A 576 1.76 -0.12 13.81
N ILE A 577 1.52 -0.38 15.10
CA ILE A 577 1.75 0.58 16.17
C ILE A 577 3.26 0.66 16.41
N ARG A 578 3.80 1.86 16.43
CA ARG A 578 5.21 2.19 16.59
C ARG A 578 5.46 2.75 17.99
N LEU A 579 6.51 2.22 18.64
CA LEU A 579 7.11 2.79 19.85
C LEU A 579 8.62 2.88 19.60
N ASP A 580 9.18 4.08 19.53
CA ASP A 580 10.62 4.31 19.37
C ASP A 580 11.19 4.99 20.63
N LEU A 581 12.33 4.52 21.08
CA LEU A 581 13.16 5.11 22.13
C LEU A 581 14.45 5.58 21.48
N ALA A 582 14.74 6.86 21.56
CA ALA A 582 15.89 7.48 20.92
C ALA A 582 16.73 8.30 21.91
N LEU A 583 18.03 8.29 21.70
CA LEU A 583 19.00 9.08 22.45
C LEU A 583 19.72 10.03 21.50
N PRO A 584 20.04 11.25 21.95
CA PRO A 584 20.92 12.14 21.20
C PRO A 584 22.34 11.54 21.19
N VAL A 585 22.97 11.55 20.00
CA VAL A 585 24.37 11.10 19.80
C VAL A 585 25.29 12.29 19.59
N ARG A 586 24.78 13.35 18.93
CA ARG A 586 25.44 14.62 18.71
C ARG A 586 24.38 15.72 18.61
N GLY A 587 24.70 16.92 19.09
CA GLY A 587 23.82 18.09 19.23
C GLY A 587 23.51 18.34 20.68
N ALA A 588 22.28 18.65 21.05
CA ALA A 588 21.83 18.78 22.43
C ALA A 588 21.80 17.41 23.12
N LEU A 589 22.84 17.13 23.93
CA LEU A 589 23.00 15.82 24.60
C LEU A 589 22.24 15.73 25.93
N ASP A 590 21.75 16.82 26.46
CA ASP A 590 21.03 16.95 27.73
C ASP A 590 19.53 16.61 27.63
N GLY A 591 19.01 16.42 26.41
CA GLY A 591 17.61 16.10 26.15
C GLY A 591 17.14 14.72 26.62
N GLY A 592 18.02 13.85 27.11
CA GLY A 592 17.70 12.53 27.64
C GLY A 592 17.09 11.58 26.60
N VAL A 593 16.37 10.56 27.07
CA VAL A 593 15.67 9.61 26.20
C VAL A 593 14.40 10.24 25.65
N GLN A 594 14.26 10.24 24.32
CA GLN A 594 13.06 10.68 23.63
C GLN A 594 12.19 9.47 23.27
N ILE A 595 10.89 9.57 23.49
CA ILE A 595 9.90 8.52 23.24
C ILE A 595 8.95 9.01 22.15
N TYR A 596 8.75 8.17 21.14
CA TYR A 596 7.80 8.43 20.03
C TYR A 596 6.81 7.29 19.92
N VAL A 597 5.51 7.60 19.97
CA VAL A 597 4.42 6.63 19.79
C VAL A 597 3.56 7.09 18.62
N GLY A 598 3.29 6.21 17.68
CA GLY A 598 2.49 6.54 16.51
C GLY A 598 2.00 5.32 15.76
N LEU A 599 1.24 5.53 14.68
CA LEU A 599 0.76 4.50 13.78
C LEU A 599 1.58 4.51 12.48
N GLY A 600 1.98 3.35 11.99
CA GLY A 600 2.82 3.19 10.79
C GLY A 600 4.31 3.07 11.09
N GLN A 601 5.12 2.97 10.02
CA GLN A 601 6.59 3.04 10.12
C GLN A 601 7.05 4.51 10.23
N ALA A 602 8.30 4.74 10.62
CA ALA A 602 8.85 6.10 10.69
C ALA A 602 8.96 6.75 9.29
N PHE A 603 9.20 5.94 8.25
CA PHE A 603 9.21 6.34 6.84
C PHE A 603 8.97 5.14 5.91
#